data_3ba1263043ea9a380c91073d43ef9080
#
_entry.id   3ba1263043ea9a380c91073d43ef9080
#
_cell.length_a   1.000
_cell.length_b   1.000
_cell.length_c   1.000
_cell.angle_alpha   90.00
_cell.angle_beta   90.00
_cell.angle_gamma   90.00
#
_symmetry.space_group_name_H-M   'P 1'
#
loop_
_entity.id
_entity.type
_entity.pdbx_description
1 polymer ?
#
loop_
_entity_poly.entity_id
_entity_poly.type
_entity_poly.pdbx_seq_one_letter_code
_entity_poly.pdbx_strand_id
1 'polypeptide(L)'
;MLSDLLGAAAVGLRNLLLITGDPPKMGPYPNATAVFDIDAIGLTNLVSQLNHGLDPGGNAIGAPTKFTIGVGVNPAALDPAQELKRFEWKVEAGAEYAITQPVFDVSQLEKFLRTIEHTRIPIVAGIWPLVSHRNAEFLANEVPGVVVPPSIIERMRAASAKSKEHGVAEGIAIAREMLERVRPHVQGVQVSAPFGKVELALEVFRDTLAAAEARTV
;
A
#
# COMPACT_ATOMS: atom_id res chain seq x y z
N MET A 1 10.81 0.18 19.38
CA MET A 1 10.84 -0.55 18.08
C MET A 1 11.36 -1.98 18.23
N LEU A 2 12.61 -2.27 18.68
CA LEU A 2 13.08 -3.66 18.87
C LEU A 2 12.17 -4.46 19.80
N SER A 3 11.84 -3.92 20.99
CA SER A 3 10.93 -4.55 21.97
C SER A 3 9.55 -4.82 21.38
N ASP A 4 9.02 -3.90 20.54
CA ASP A 4 7.70 -4.06 19.92
C ASP A 4 7.72 -5.20 18.90
N LEU A 5 8.78 -5.31 18.10
CA LEU A 5 8.94 -6.40 17.13
C LEU A 5 9.08 -7.77 17.82
N LEU A 6 9.91 -7.84 18.88
CA LEU A 6 10.03 -9.08 19.66
C LEU A 6 8.72 -9.45 20.36
N GLY A 7 8.00 -8.45 20.90
CA GLY A 7 6.68 -8.64 21.48
C GLY A 7 5.66 -9.13 20.45
N ALA A 8 5.65 -8.55 19.24
CA ALA A 8 4.82 -8.97 18.13
C ALA A 8 5.09 -10.44 17.73
N ALA A 9 6.38 -10.81 17.63
CA ALA A 9 6.78 -12.18 17.36
C ALA A 9 6.32 -13.15 18.45
N ALA A 10 6.42 -12.75 19.73
CA ALA A 10 6.03 -13.57 20.87
C ALA A 10 4.52 -13.85 20.91
N VAL A 11 3.67 -12.88 20.52
CA VAL A 11 2.22 -13.09 20.43
C VAL A 11 1.78 -13.71 19.09
N GLY A 12 2.70 -14.15 18.25
CA GLY A 12 2.41 -14.90 17.03
C GLY A 12 2.14 -14.08 15.78
N LEU A 13 2.33 -12.77 15.79
CA LEU A 13 2.27 -11.97 14.57
C LEU A 13 3.40 -12.38 13.61
N ARG A 14 3.07 -12.50 12.32
CA ARG A 14 4.02 -12.98 11.30
C ARG A 14 4.15 -12.04 10.10
N ASN A 15 3.11 -11.34 9.74
CA ASN A 15 3.12 -10.48 8.55
C ASN A 15 3.29 -9.03 8.96
N LEU A 16 4.29 -8.37 8.39
CA LEU A 16 4.58 -6.95 8.63
C LEU A 16 4.54 -6.17 7.32
N LEU A 17 4.01 -4.96 7.38
CA LEU A 17 4.18 -3.95 6.33
C LEU A 17 5.06 -2.83 6.91
N LEU A 18 6.28 -2.72 6.39
CA LEU A 18 7.29 -1.78 6.87
C LEU A 18 7.28 -0.52 6.00
N ILE A 19 6.94 0.60 6.61
CA ILE A 19 6.83 1.88 5.92
C ILE A 19 7.60 2.98 6.66
N THR A 20 8.03 4.00 5.93
CA THR A 20 8.46 5.26 6.54
C THR A 20 7.20 6.05 6.94
N GLY A 21 7.17 6.58 8.16
CA GLY A 21 6.04 7.38 8.63
C GLY A 21 5.90 8.69 7.84
N ASP A 22 4.67 9.21 7.78
CA ASP A 22 4.40 10.51 7.19
C ASP A 22 4.98 11.65 8.03
N PRO A 23 5.40 12.77 7.40
CA PRO A 23 5.88 13.91 8.14
C PRO A 23 4.77 14.54 9.02
N PRO A 24 5.10 15.06 10.22
CA PRO A 24 4.11 15.63 11.13
C PRO A 24 3.22 16.72 10.52
N LYS A 25 3.71 17.41 9.49
CA LYS A 25 2.94 18.43 8.74
C LYS A 25 1.63 17.91 8.14
N MET A 26 1.54 16.59 7.90
CA MET A 26 0.32 15.94 7.37
C MET A 26 -0.63 15.48 8.47
N GLY A 27 -0.24 15.59 9.73
CA GLY A 27 -1.01 15.15 10.88
C GLY A 27 -1.64 16.29 11.69
N PRO A 28 -2.32 15.93 12.79
CA PRO A 28 -2.99 16.91 13.66
C PRO A 28 -2.02 17.82 14.44
N TYR A 29 -0.72 17.50 14.46
CA TYR A 29 0.31 18.26 15.16
C TYR A 29 1.43 18.67 14.19
N PRO A 30 1.17 19.63 13.26
CA PRO A 30 2.10 19.95 12.17
C PRO A 30 3.42 20.57 12.63
N ASN A 31 3.48 21.10 13.85
CA ASN A 31 4.66 21.71 14.45
C ASN A 31 5.50 20.71 15.27
N ALA A 32 5.10 19.45 15.34
CA ALA A 32 5.91 18.42 16.01
C ALA A 32 7.22 18.17 15.25
N THR A 33 8.29 17.84 15.99
CA THR A 33 9.55 17.44 15.37
C THR A 33 9.43 16.05 14.75
N ALA A 34 9.78 15.93 13.48
CA ALA A 34 9.89 14.65 12.82
C ALA A 34 11.08 13.85 13.40
N VAL A 35 10.87 12.57 13.69
CA VAL A 35 11.92 11.65 14.15
C VAL A 35 12.03 10.51 13.14
N PHE A 36 13.01 10.62 12.25
CA PHE A 36 13.28 9.63 11.20
C PHE A 36 14.67 9.01 11.44
N ASP A 37 14.86 8.33 12.59
CA ASP A 37 16.12 7.65 12.90
C ASP A 37 16.42 6.52 11.92
N ILE A 38 15.37 5.83 11.45
CA ILE A 38 15.42 4.85 10.34
C ILE A 38 14.24 5.05 9.40
N ASP A 39 14.47 4.74 8.14
CA ASP A 39 13.39 4.66 7.13
C ASP A 39 12.93 3.20 6.93
N ALA A 40 12.04 2.98 5.95
CA ALA A 40 11.54 1.65 5.62
C ALA A 40 12.66 0.67 5.23
N ILE A 41 13.76 1.13 4.61
CA ILE A 41 14.88 0.27 4.22
C ILE A 41 15.65 -0.16 5.47
N GLY A 42 15.99 0.78 6.35
CA GLY A 42 16.63 0.48 7.63
C GLY A 42 15.79 -0.43 8.51
N LEU A 43 14.47 -0.23 8.54
CA LEU A 43 13.54 -1.09 9.26
C LEU A 43 13.46 -2.50 8.66
N THR A 44 13.52 -2.62 7.34
CA THR A 44 13.55 -3.92 6.64
C THR A 44 14.83 -4.69 7.00
N ASN A 45 15.99 -4.04 6.99
CA ASN A 45 17.25 -4.63 7.43
C ASN A 45 17.16 -5.13 8.89
N LEU A 46 16.61 -4.29 9.79
CA LEU A 46 16.44 -4.66 11.20
C LEU A 46 15.58 -5.91 11.35
N VAL A 47 14.42 -5.98 10.69
CA VAL A 47 13.53 -7.15 10.76
C VAL A 47 14.16 -8.38 10.12
N SER A 48 14.90 -8.20 9.02
CA SER A 48 15.69 -9.28 8.41
C SER A 48 16.72 -9.85 9.37
N GLN A 49 17.46 -9.01 10.11
CA GLN A 49 18.40 -9.48 11.14
C GLN A 49 17.69 -10.27 12.25
N LEU A 50 16.53 -9.81 12.73
CA LEU A 50 15.71 -10.56 13.70
C LEU A 50 15.28 -11.93 13.17
N ASN A 51 14.94 -12.04 11.88
CA ASN A 51 14.65 -13.31 11.23
C ASN A 51 15.86 -14.24 11.17
N HIS A 52 17.08 -13.71 11.27
CA HIS A 52 18.33 -14.47 11.41
C HIS A 52 18.78 -14.68 12.85
N GLY A 53 17.98 -14.26 13.85
CA GLY A 53 18.27 -14.44 15.26
C GLY A 53 19.24 -13.42 15.84
N LEU A 54 19.44 -12.29 15.18
CA LEU A 54 20.36 -11.22 15.58
C LEU A 54 19.60 -9.92 15.86
N ASP A 55 20.05 -9.16 16.86
CA ASP A 55 19.63 -7.77 17.06
C ASP A 55 20.42 -6.81 16.14
N PRO A 56 20.07 -5.50 16.08
CA PRO A 56 20.82 -4.53 15.28
C PRO A 56 22.29 -4.35 15.65
N GLY A 57 22.69 -4.76 16.86
CA GLY A 57 24.07 -4.75 17.32
C GLY A 57 24.85 -6.04 16.98
N GLY A 58 24.19 -7.01 16.32
CA GLY A 58 24.79 -8.30 16.00
C GLY A 58 24.77 -9.33 17.15
N ASN A 59 24.03 -9.05 18.23
CA ASN A 59 23.92 -9.97 19.36
C ASN A 59 22.81 -10.98 19.13
N ALA A 60 23.02 -12.24 19.55
CA ALA A 60 21.99 -13.28 19.46
C ALA A 60 20.79 -12.97 20.37
N ILE A 61 19.58 -13.10 19.80
CA ILE A 61 18.30 -12.87 20.51
C ILE A 61 17.67 -14.17 21.05
N GLY A 62 18.40 -15.28 21.04
CA GLY A 62 17.96 -16.57 21.54
C GLY A 62 17.28 -17.44 20.46
N ALA A 63 16.30 -16.92 19.73
CA ALA A 63 15.68 -17.63 18.63
C ALA A 63 15.32 -16.66 17.49
N PRO A 64 15.46 -17.08 16.20
CA PRO A 64 15.01 -16.29 15.04
C PRO A 64 13.53 -15.97 15.11
N THR A 65 13.15 -14.75 14.69
CA THR A 65 11.77 -14.43 14.38
C THR A 65 11.37 -15.07 13.04
N LYS A 66 10.07 -15.01 12.70
CA LYS A 66 9.56 -15.59 11.46
C LYS A 66 8.60 -14.59 10.79
N PHE A 67 9.06 -13.36 10.62
CA PHE A 67 8.27 -12.34 9.95
C PHE A 67 8.35 -12.50 8.43
N THR A 68 7.19 -12.40 7.78
CA THR A 68 7.10 -12.12 6.35
C THR A 68 7.14 -10.61 6.16
N ILE A 69 8.09 -10.13 5.37
CA ILE A 69 8.44 -8.72 5.28
C ILE A 69 7.81 -8.09 4.04
N GLY A 70 6.78 -7.27 4.25
CA GLY A 70 6.19 -6.42 3.23
C GLY A 70 6.70 -4.98 3.29
N VAL A 71 6.75 -4.32 2.14
CA VAL A 71 7.16 -2.91 2.02
C VAL A 71 6.19 -2.12 1.15
N GLY A 72 6.18 -0.80 1.30
CA GLY A 72 5.44 0.08 0.42
C GLY A 72 6.21 0.39 -0.87
N VAL A 73 5.50 0.59 -1.98
CA VAL A 73 6.06 1.04 -3.26
C VAL A 73 5.09 1.98 -3.98
N ASN A 74 5.63 2.92 -4.75
CA ASN A 74 4.82 3.91 -5.46
C ASN A 74 5.04 3.85 -6.99
N PRO A 75 4.18 3.16 -7.75
CA PRO A 75 4.26 3.12 -9.21
C PRO A 75 4.12 4.48 -9.90
N ALA A 76 3.51 5.46 -9.21
CA ALA A 76 3.27 6.81 -9.70
C ALA A 76 4.21 7.86 -9.06
N ALA A 77 5.38 7.43 -8.57
CA ALA A 77 6.33 8.34 -7.93
C ALA A 77 6.76 9.47 -8.87
N LEU A 78 6.91 10.68 -8.31
CA LEU A 78 7.36 11.86 -9.04
C LEU A 78 8.78 11.68 -9.60
N ASP A 79 9.64 10.95 -8.88
CA ASP A 79 10.96 10.52 -9.34
C ASP A 79 10.96 8.98 -9.45
N PRO A 80 10.65 8.44 -10.64
CA PRO A 80 10.62 6.99 -10.87
C PRO A 80 12.00 6.33 -10.72
N ALA A 81 13.08 7.03 -10.99
CA ALA A 81 14.43 6.49 -10.88
C ALA A 81 14.84 6.32 -9.40
N GLN A 82 14.49 7.29 -8.56
CA GLN A 82 14.69 7.19 -7.13
C GLN A 82 13.81 6.09 -6.52
N GLU A 83 12.54 5.98 -6.94
CA GLU A 83 11.65 4.93 -6.43
C GLU A 83 12.13 3.53 -6.80
N LEU A 84 12.61 3.34 -8.06
CA LEU A 84 13.23 2.08 -8.47
C LEU A 84 14.41 1.71 -7.57
N LYS A 85 15.35 2.64 -7.39
CA LYS A 85 16.53 2.43 -6.54
C LYS A 85 16.16 2.10 -5.09
N ARG A 86 15.16 2.79 -4.53
CA ARG A 86 14.66 2.49 -3.19
C ARG A 86 13.96 1.14 -3.12
N PHE A 87 13.26 0.74 -4.18
CA PHE A 87 12.65 -0.59 -4.26
C PHE A 87 13.72 -1.69 -4.26
N GLU A 88 14.76 -1.54 -5.09
CA GLU A 88 15.89 -2.48 -5.13
C GLU A 88 16.55 -2.62 -3.75
N TRP A 89 16.81 -1.52 -3.06
CA TRP A 89 17.36 -1.55 -1.70
C TRP A 89 16.43 -2.21 -0.68
N LYS A 90 15.11 -2.07 -0.82
CA LYS A 90 14.15 -2.78 0.04
C LYS A 90 14.20 -4.29 -0.21
N VAL A 91 14.31 -4.71 -1.48
CA VAL A 91 14.45 -6.13 -1.83
C VAL A 91 15.77 -6.69 -1.31
N GLU A 92 16.88 -5.98 -1.50
CA GLU A 92 18.21 -6.37 -0.97
C GLU A 92 18.21 -6.45 0.55
N ALA A 93 17.50 -5.56 1.23
CA ALA A 93 17.31 -5.58 2.68
C ALA A 93 16.48 -6.77 3.20
N GLY A 94 15.79 -7.50 2.32
CA GLY A 94 15.02 -8.69 2.67
C GLY A 94 13.50 -8.56 2.54
N ALA A 95 12.98 -7.59 1.76
CA ALA A 95 11.56 -7.51 1.47
C ALA A 95 11.09 -8.71 0.64
N GLU A 96 9.97 -9.33 1.03
CA GLU A 96 9.42 -10.54 0.43
C GLU A 96 8.17 -10.25 -0.42
N TYR A 97 7.49 -9.13 -0.19
CA TYR A 97 6.39 -8.62 -1.02
C TYR A 97 6.29 -7.10 -0.91
N ALA A 98 5.59 -6.47 -1.85
CA ALA A 98 5.32 -5.04 -1.79
C ALA A 98 3.84 -4.73 -2.00
N ILE A 99 3.34 -3.71 -1.29
CA ILE A 99 2.01 -3.14 -1.49
C ILE A 99 2.18 -1.78 -2.16
N THR A 100 1.43 -1.53 -3.25
CA THR A 100 1.52 -0.25 -3.95
C THR A 100 0.72 0.85 -3.25
N GLN A 101 1.10 2.11 -3.49
CA GLN A 101 0.18 3.23 -3.31
C GLN A 101 -1.08 3.02 -4.18
N PRO A 102 -2.22 3.69 -3.89
CA PRO A 102 -3.44 3.51 -4.65
C PRO A 102 -3.26 3.69 -6.16
N VAL A 103 -3.67 2.69 -6.93
CA VAL A 103 -3.57 2.68 -8.40
C VAL A 103 -4.87 3.21 -8.99
N PHE A 104 -4.79 4.35 -9.67
CA PHE A 104 -5.87 4.92 -10.49
C PHE A 104 -5.54 4.92 -11.99
N ASP A 105 -4.29 4.64 -12.33
CA ASP A 105 -3.81 4.49 -13.71
C ASP A 105 -2.98 3.21 -13.85
N VAL A 106 -3.56 2.21 -14.49
CA VAL A 106 -2.94 0.89 -14.69
C VAL A 106 -1.69 0.98 -15.55
N SER A 107 -1.62 1.93 -16.50
CA SER A 107 -0.45 2.09 -17.37
C SER A 107 0.82 2.45 -16.58
N GLN A 108 0.69 3.21 -15.51
CA GLN A 108 1.81 3.53 -14.61
C GLN A 108 2.26 2.29 -13.82
N LEU A 109 1.32 1.48 -13.34
CA LEU A 109 1.62 0.20 -12.70
C LEU A 109 2.37 -0.72 -13.67
N GLU A 110 1.86 -0.90 -14.89
CA GLU A 110 2.51 -1.75 -15.91
C GLU A 110 3.92 -1.28 -16.25
N LYS A 111 4.10 0.05 -16.40
CA LYS A 111 5.43 0.64 -16.63
C LYS A 111 6.37 0.31 -15.48
N PHE A 112 5.92 0.52 -14.24
CA PHE A 112 6.70 0.19 -13.04
C PHE A 112 7.05 -1.31 -12.99
N LEU A 113 6.08 -2.21 -13.22
CA LEU A 113 6.31 -3.66 -13.19
C LEU A 113 7.37 -4.10 -14.23
N ARG A 114 7.37 -3.51 -15.43
CA ARG A 114 8.44 -3.75 -16.42
C ARG A 114 9.81 -3.29 -15.93
N THR A 115 9.85 -2.15 -15.23
CA THR A 115 11.11 -1.59 -14.72
C THR A 115 11.73 -2.48 -13.64
N ILE A 116 10.93 -3.12 -12.79
CA ILE A 116 11.39 -3.98 -11.69
C ILE A 116 11.51 -5.47 -12.06
N GLU A 117 11.34 -5.85 -13.32
CA GLU A 117 11.28 -7.27 -13.74
C GLU A 117 12.50 -8.07 -13.29
N HIS A 118 13.69 -7.45 -13.28
CA HIS A 118 14.96 -8.08 -12.88
C HIS A 118 15.09 -8.34 -11.36
N THR A 119 14.27 -7.67 -10.53
CA THR A 119 14.29 -7.77 -9.06
C THR A 119 12.89 -7.94 -8.47
N ARG A 120 11.94 -8.45 -9.27
CA ARG A 120 10.54 -8.51 -8.92
C ARG A 120 10.27 -9.50 -7.79
N ILE A 121 9.67 -8.98 -6.72
CA ILE A 121 8.98 -9.76 -5.67
C ILE A 121 7.47 -9.70 -5.90
N PRO A 122 6.64 -10.51 -5.22
CA PRO A 122 5.18 -10.42 -5.29
C PRO A 122 4.69 -8.99 -5.03
N ILE A 123 3.82 -8.49 -5.92
CA ILE A 123 3.22 -7.16 -5.81
C ILE A 123 1.74 -7.29 -5.49
N VAL A 124 1.29 -6.55 -4.48
CA VAL A 124 -0.11 -6.39 -4.09
C VAL A 124 -0.53 -4.97 -4.49
N ALA A 125 -1.47 -4.85 -5.44
CA ALA A 125 -1.94 -3.54 -5.88
C ALA A 125 -2.89 -2.92 -4.85
N GLY A 126 -2.62 -1.69 -4.45
CA GLY A 126 -3.49 -0.89 -3.60
C GLY A 126 -4.65 -0.32 -4.41
N ILE A 127 -5.87 -0.50 -3.94
CA ILE A 127 -7.09 0.07 -4.50
C ILE A 127 -7.75 0.96 -3.44
N TRP A 128 -8.21 2.13 -3.86
CA TRP A 128 -8.89 3.08 -2.99
C TRP A 128 -10.25 3.46 -3.54
N PRO A 129 -11.36 3.04 -2.93
CA PRO A 129 -12.69 3.51 -3.33
C PRO A 129 -12.88 4.98 -2.94
N LEU A 130 -13.09 5.83 -3.94
CA LEU A 130 -13.38 7.24 -3.73
C LEU A 130 -14.78 7.40 -3.12
N VAL A 131 -14.98 8.39 -2.25
CA VAL A 131 -16.27 8.61 -1.58
C VAL A 131 -16.96 9.91 -1.98
N SER A 132 -16.24 10.81 -2.66
CA SER A 132 -16.76 12.08 -3.15
C SER A 132 -15.78 12.74 -4.12
N HIS A 133 -16.25 13.74 -4.87
CA HIS A 133 -15.39 14.61 -5.69
C HIS A 133 -14.28 15.28 -4.85
N ARG A 134 -14.64 15.84 -3.69
CA ARG A 134 -13.66 16.45 -2.78
C ARG A 134 -12.57 15.47 -2.31
N ASN A 135 -12.94 14.21 -2.07
CA ASN A 135 -11.96 13.17 -1.71
C ASN A 135 -11.03 12.85 -2.90
N ALA A 136 -11.55 12.82 -4.13
CA ALA A 136 -10.73 12.62 -5.32
C ALA A 136 -9.75 13.78 -5.54
N GLU A 137 -10.19 15.02 -5.39
CA GLU A 137 -9.33 16.21 -5.47
C GLU A 137 -8.27 16.22 -4.37
N PHE A 138 -8.64 15.87 -3.13
CA PHE A 138 -7.69 15.77 -2.03
C PHE A 138 -6.58 14.75 -2.32
N LEU A 139 -6.94 13.56 -2.80
CA LEU A 139 -5.94 12.55 -3.16
C LEU A 139 -5.04 13.01 -4.31
N ALA A 140 -5.59 13.72 -5.30
CA ALA A 140 -4.83 14.21 -6.44
C ALA A 140 -3.86 15.35 -6.10
N ASN A 141 -4.22 16.22 -5.15
CA ASN A 141 -3.50 17.47 -4.91
C ASN A 141 -2.68 17.48 -3.61
N GLU A 142 -3.15 16.74 -2.58
CA GLU A 142 -2.58 16.82 -1.24
C GLU A 142 -1.81 15.57 -0.83
N VAL A 143 -2.04 14.42 -1.51
CA VAL A 143 -1.36 13.16 -1.16
C VAL A 143 -0.18 12.93 -2.10
N PRO A 144 1.07 13.04 -1.61
CA PRO A 144 2.24 12.88 -2.45
C PRO A 144 2.29 11.52 -3.13
N GLY A 145 2.51 11.53 -4.45
CA GLY A 145 2.68 10.31 -5.23
C GLY A 145 1.39 9.55 -5.55
N VAL A 146 0.21 10.10 -5.24
CA VAL A 146 -1.07 9.61 -5.76
C VAL A 146 -1.45 10.43 -6.98
N VAL A 147 -1.63 9.75 -8.11
CA VAL A 147 -2.06 10.36 -9.38
C VAL A 147 -3.46 9.90 -9.71
N VAL A 148 -4.43 10.81 -9.63
CA VAL A 148 -5.81 10.54 -10.03
C VAL A 148 -6.06 11.16 -11.40
N PRO A 149 -6.32 10.37 -12.46
CA PRO A 149 -6.55 10.88 -13.80
C PRO A 149 -7.71 11.89 -13.86
N PRO A 150 -7.62 12.94 -14.71
CA PRO A 150 -8.68 13.92 -14.86
C PRO A 150 -10.05 13.32 -15.20
N SER A 151 -10.09 12.22 -15.95
CA SER A 151 -11.32 11.50 -16.26
C SER A 151 -12.02 10.93 -15.02
N ILE A 152 -11.25 10.46 -14.04
CA ILE A 152 -11.79 9.96 -12.76
C ILE A 152 -12.31 11.13 -11.92
N ILE A 153 -11.58 12.24 -11.87
CA ILE A 153 -12.03 13.47 -11.17
C ILE A 153 -13.38 13.93 -11.74
N GLU A 154 -13.49 13.96 -13.07
CA GLU A 154 -14.72 14.38 -13.75
C GLU A 154 -15.91 13.43 -13.47
N ARG A 155 -15.68 12.11 -13.52
CA ARG A 155 -16.68 11.11 -13.14
C ARG A 155 -17.18 11.34 -11.71
N MET A 156 -16.25 11.53 -10.77
CA MET A 156 -16.59 11.80 -9.37
C MET A 156 -17.34 13.12 -9.20
N ARG A 157 -16.99 14.15 -9.98
CA ARG A 157 -17.67 15.44 -9.96
C ARG A 157 -19.13 15.28 -10.43
N ALA A 158 -19.35 14.64 -11.56
CA ALA A 158 -20.68 14.43 -12.12
C ALA A 158 -21.59 13.58 -11.21
N ALA A 159 -21.03 12.55 -10.57
CA ALA A 159 -21.78 11.70 -9.65
C ALA A 159 -22.09 12.43 -8.33
N SER A 160 -21.13 13.12 -7.75
CA SER A 160 -21.29 13.86 -6.48
C SER A 160 -22.25 15.04 -6.59
N ALA A 161 -22.41 15.61 -7.80
CA ALA A 161 -23.38 16.67 -8.07
C ALA A 161 -24.83 16.16 -7.97
N LYS A 162 -25.08 14.86 -8.17
CA LYS A 162 -26.42 14.27 -8.05
C LYS A 162 -26.81 14.03 -6.60
N SER A 163 -25.94 13.33 -5.84
CA SER A 163 -26.08 13.12 -4.41
C SER A 163 -24.80 12.50 -3.84
N LYS A 164 -24.69 12.44 -2.50
CA LYS A 164 -23.61 11.78 -1.78
C LYS A 164 -23.57 10.27 -2.09
N GLU A 165 -24.72 9.63 -2.17
CA GLU A 165 -24.87 8.21 -2.46
C GLU A 165 -24.40 7.88 -3.87
N HIS A 166 -24.72 8.72 -4.85
CA HIS A 166 -24.21 8.58 -6.21
C HIS A 166 -22.69 8.74 -6.27
N GLY A 167 -22.14 9.67 -5.52
CA GLY A 167 -20.67 9.83 -5.40
C GLY A 167 -19.99 8.60 -4.85
N VAL A 168 -20.53 8.00 -3.78
CA VAL A 168 -19.99 6.76 -3.19
C VAL A 168 -20.12 5.59 -4.17
N ALA A 169 -21.29 5.42 -4.80
CA ALA A 169 -21.53 4.35 -5.76
C ALA A 169 -20.55 4.42 -6.95
N GLU A 170 -20.31 5.63 -7.48
CA GLU A 170 -19.35 5.84 -8.57
C GLU A 170 -17.91 5.52 -8.13
N GLY A 171 -17.52 5.93 -6.91
CA GLY A 171 -16.20 5.62 -6.38
C GLY A 171 -15.97 4.11 -6.20
N ILE A 172 -16.99 3.35 -5.80
CA ILE A 172 -16.95 1.88 -5.75
C ILE A 172 -16.84 1.30 -7.16
N ALA A 173 -17.61 1.82 -8.14
CA ALA A 173 -17.54 1.37 -9.53
C ALA A 173 -16.12 1.58 -10.11
N ILE A 174 -15.53 2.75 -9.90
CA ILE A 174 -14.14 3.05 -10.30
C ILE A 174 -13.16 2.07 -9.64
N ALA A 175 -13.31 1.80 -8.35
CA ALA A 175 -12.44 0.86 -7.63
C ALA A 175 -12.55 -0.57 -8.16
N ARG A 176 -13.75 -1.03 -8.52
CA ARG A 176 -13.98 -2.34 -9.18
C ARG A 176 -13.34 -2.40 -10.56
N GLU A 177 -13.50 -1.34 -11.37
CA GLU A 177 -12.83 -1.24 -12.67
C GLU A 177 -11.31 -1.33 -12.53
N MET A 178 -10.74 -0.64 -11.56
CA MET A 178 -9.30 -0.72 -11.29
C MET A 178 -8.89 -2.11 -10.82
N LEU A 179 -9.64 -2.73 -9.90
CA LEU A 179 -9.39 -4.10 -9.43
C LEU A 179 -9.29 -5.08 -10.59
N GLU A 180 -10.28 -5.10 -11.49
CA GLU A 180 -10.30 -5.99 -12.65
C GLU A 180 -9.13 -5.73 -13.61
N ARG A 181 -8.74 -4.45 -13.78
CA ARG A 181 -7.65 -4.08 -14.67
C ARG A 181 -6.27 -4.39 -14.09
N VAL A 182 -6.06 -4.27 -12.78
CA VAL A 182 -4.75 -4.57 -12.15
C VAL A 182 -4.54 -6.07 -11.94
N ARG A 183 -5.62 -6.83 -11.75
CA ARG A 183 -5.60 -8.25 -11.39
C ARG A 183 -4.70 -9.14 -12.27
N PRO A 184 -4.65 -8.99 -13.61
CA PRO A 184 -3.76 -9.79 -14.46
C PRO A 184 -2.26 -9.52 -14.25
N HIS A 185 -1.89 -8.42 -13.62
CA HIS A 185 -0.52 -7.92 -13.54
C HIS A 185 0.15 -8.18 -12.18
N VAL A 186 -0.63 -8.51 -11.13
CA VAL A 186 -0.17 -8.58 -9.73
C VAL A 186 -0.56 -9.87 -9.04
N GLN A 187 0.08 -10.20 -7.92
CA GLN A 187 -0.18 -11.41 -7.15
C GLN A 187 -1.31 -11.25 -6.14
N GLY A 188 -1.71 -10.03 -5.85
CA GLY A 188 -2.80 -9.73 -4.92
C GLY A 188 -3.30 -8.31 -5.04
N VAL A 189 -4.42 -8.06 -4.37
CA VAL A 189 -5.04 -6.72 -4.30
C VAL A 189 -5.38 -6.41 -2.85
N GLN A 190 -5.06 -5.20 -2.42
CA GLN A 190 -5.47 -4.63 -1.13
C GLN A 190 -6.44 -3.50 -1.40
N VAL A 191 -7.60 -3.51 -0.74
CA VAL A 191 -8.57 -2.42 -0.82
C VAL A 191 -8.59 -1.66 0.50
N SER A 192 -8.31 -0.37 0.44
CA SER A 192 -8.37 0.51 1.61
C SER A 192 -9.82 0.79 2.00
N ALA A 193 -10.06 0.92 3.30
CA ALA A 193 -11.35 1.32 3.87
C ALA A 193 -11.32 2.83 4.19
N PRO A 194 -11.79 3.72 3.28
CA PRO A 194 -11.72 5.15 3.50
C PRO A 194 -12.51 5.55 4.75
N PHE A 195 -11.86 6.34 5.61
CA PHE A 195 -12.43 6.77 6.90
C PHE A 195 -12.89 5.62 7.82
N GLY A 196 -12.23 4.47 7.73
CA GLY A 196 -12.56 3.28 8.52
C GLY A 196 -13.85 2.55 8.10
N LYS A 197 -14.44 2.90 6.96
CA LYS A 197 -15.68 2.28 6.44
C LYS A 197 -15.37 0.98 5.71
N VAL A 198 -15.24 -0.09 6.47
CA VAL A 198 -14.89 -1.42 5.95
C VAL A 198 -15.91 -1.92 4.92
N GLU A 199 -17.18 -1.53 5.06
CA GLU A 199 -18.27 -1.90 4.14
C GLU A 199 -17.98 -1.49 2.70
N LEU A 200 -17.30 -0.34 2.49
CA LEU A 200 -16.94 0.13 1.16
C LEU A 200 -15.87 -0.77 0.52
N ALA A 201 -14.90 -1.21 1.29
CA ALA A 201 -13.88 -2.14 0.82
C ALA A 201 -14.48 -3.52 0.49
N LEU A 202 -15.38 -4.03 1.33
CA LEU A 202 -16.09 -5.29 1.09
C LEU A 202 -16.98 -5.20 -0.15
N GLU A 203 -17.63 -4.04 -0.37
CA GLU A 203 -18.43 -3.81 -1.56
C GLU A 203 -17.61 -3.89 -2.84
N VAL A 204 -16.36 -3.39 -2.84
CA VAL A 204 -15.45 -3.53 -4.00
C VAL A 204 -15.16 -5.00 -4.29
N PHE A 205 -15.01 -5.84 -3.26
CA PHE A 205 -14.71 -7.27 -3.41
C PHE A 205 -15.94 -8.16 -3.63
N ARG A 206 -17.16 -7.65 -3.56
CA ARG A 206 -18.40 -8.46 -3.56
C ARG A 206 -18.40 -9.56 -4.63
N ASP A 207 -18.13 -9.20 -5.89
CA ASP A 207 -18.20 -10.13 -7.01
C ASP A 207 -17.04 -11.14 -6.97
N THR A 208 -15.86 -10.71 -6.51
CA THR A 208 -14.69 -11.56 -6.33
C THR A 208 -14.90 -12.59 -5.22
N LEU A 209 -15.51 -12.20 -4.10
CA LEU A 209 -15.82 -13.09 -2.98
C LEU A 209 -16.88 -14.11 -3.38
N ALA A 210 -17.95 -13.68 -4.05
CA ALA A 210 -18.99 -14.58 -4.56
C ALA A 210 -18.43 -15.64 -5.53
N ALA A 211 -17.52 -15.23 -6.42
CA ALA A 211 -16.86 -16.17 -7.34
C ALA A 211 -15.89 -17.14 -6.63
N ALA A 212 -15.29 -16.75 -5.52
CA ALA A 212 -14.42 -17.61 -4.71
C ALA A 212 -15.25 -18.66 -3.96
N GLU A 213 -16.36 -18.26 -3.34
CA GLU A 213 -17.30 -19.16 -2.65
C GLU A 213 -17.86 -20.23 -3.60
N ALA A 214 -18.24 -19.83 -4.82
CA ALA A 214 -18.74 -20.75 -5.84
C ALA A 214 -17.73 -21.81 -6.32
N ARG A 215 -16.42 -21.60 -6.11
CA ARG A 215 -15.36 -22.56 -6.46
C ARG A 215 -15.01 -23.54 -5.34
N THR A 216 -15.51 -23.26 -4.13
CA THR A 216 -15.20 -24.07 -2.93
C THR A 216 -16.30 -25.11 -2.65
N VAL A 217 -17.39 -25.08 -3.40
CA VAL A 217 -18.50 -26.06 -3.41
C VAL A 217 -18.31 -27.01 -4.59
#